data_df9751d317dd561fae69b26cba32b095
#
_entry.id   df9751d317dd561fae69b26cba32b095
#
_cell.length_a   1.000
_cell.length_b   1.000
_cell.length_c   1.000
_cell.angle_alpha   90.00
_cell.angle_beta   90.00
_cell.angle_gamma   90.00
#
_symmetry.space_group_name_H-M   'P 1'
#
loop_
_entity.id
_entity.type
_entity.pdbx_description
1 polymer ?
#
loop_
_entity_poly.entity_id
_entity_poly.type
_entity_poly.pdbx_seq_one_letter_code
_entity_poly.pdbx_strand_id
1 'polypeptide(L)'
;KNAGMNEAEYRLRTDWITGTAGAIWEEAPLSNPELQNSLQIGYTRGWETTLLSIESLFLIMGFLIIVAVSPVFSEEYGCGMDALLLTGKYGKTKCITAKIMASFTFSVVLTILTVFSSMVSMLWQYGTEGFEASLQFGSRGLFWEVPWEVSCFHGFLLVVGFGIAGAVLLSSLVLLV
;
A
#
# COMPACT_ATOMS: atom_id res chain seq x y z
N LYS A 1 -25.68 4.57 -19.37
CA LYS A 1 -26.36 5.31 -18.27
C LYS A 1 -26.41 4.35 -17.07
N ASN A 2 -25.51 4.50 -16.11
CA ASN A 2 -25.52 3.68 -14.89
C ASN A 2 -26.73 4.11 -14.06
N ALA A 3 -27.66 3.20 -13.87
CA ALA A 3 -28.90 3.42 -13.11
C ALA A 3 -28.52 3.69 -11.64
N GLY A 4 -28.63 4.94 -11.21
CA GLY A 4 -28.38 5.36 -9.82
C GLY A 4 -27.41 6.51 -9.63
N MET A 5 -26.67 6.93 -10.65
CA MET A 5 -25.72 8.03 -10.56
C MET A 5 -26.43 9.36 -10.80
N ASN A 6 -26.18 10.36 -9.94
CA ASN A 6 -26.70 11.70 -10.13
C ASN A 6 -26.05 12.34 -11.38
N GLU A 7 -26.82 13.13 -12.14
CA GLU A 7 -26.35 13.76 -13.38
C GLU A 7 -25.11 14.66 -13.17
N ALA A 8 -24.99 15.31 -12.03
CA ALA A 8 -23.82 16.09 -11.66
C ALA A 8 -22.58 15.21 -11.48
N GLU A 9 -22.71 14.06 -10.87
CA GLU A 9 -21.62 13.10 -10.68
C GLU A 9 -21.20 12.47 -12.01
N TYR A 10 -22.16 12.16 -12.88
CA TYR A 10 -21.88 11.66 -14.23
C TYR A 10 -21.08 12.68 -15.05
N ARG A 11 -21.44 13.96 -15.00
CA ARG A 11 -20.70 15.04 -15.68
C ARG A 11 -19.29 15.18 -15.14
N LEU A 12 -19.12 15.22 -13.82
CA LEU A 12 -17.79 15.31 -13.18
C LEU A 12 -16.88 14.16 -13.58
N ARG A 13 -17.41 12.94 -13.65
CA ARG A 13 -16.64 11.75 -14.08
C ARG A 13 -16.29 11.82 -15.57
N THR A 14 -17.24 12.25 -16.40
CA THR A 14 -16.99 12.39 -17.85
C THR A 14 -15.98 13.48 -18.13
N ASP A 15 -16.08 14.64 -17.48
CA ASP A 15 -15.13 15.74 -17.63
C ASP A 15 -13.73 15.35 -17.15
N TRP A 16 -13.65 14.57 -16.07
CA TRP A 16 -12.37 14.06 -15.58
C TRP A 16 -11.72 13.07 -16.57
N ILE A 17 -12.49 12.10 -17.08
CA ILE A 17 -12.00 11.11 -18.05
C ILE A 17 -11.55 11.80 -19.33
N THR A 18 -12.35 12.72 -19.87
CA THR A 18 -12.02 13.42 -21.13
C THR A 18 -10.82 14.35 -20.96
N GLY A 19 -10.73 15.08 -19.83
CA GLY A 19 -9.61 15.95 -19.53
C GLY A 19 -8.31 15.17 -19.33
N THR A 20 -8.36 14.06 -18.62
CA THR A 20 -7.19 13.22 -18.36
C THR A 20 -6.75 12.48 -19.62
N ALA A 21 -7.68 11.93 -20.39
CA ALA A 21 -7.38 11.29 -21.66
C ALA A 21 -6.74 12.28 -22.66
N GLY A 22 -7.29 13.50 -22.77
CA GLY A 22 -6.71 14.54 -23.63
C GLY A 22 -5.27 14.89 -23.25
N ALA A 23 -5.00 15.10 -21.94
CA ALA A 23 -3.65 15.40 -21.46
C ALA A 23 -2.67 14.24 -21.73
N ILE A 24 -3.11 12.99 -21.60
CA ILE A 24 -2.29 11.82 -21.89
C ILE A 24 -1.95 11.71 -23.36
N TRP A 25 -2.94 11.95 -24.24
CA TRP A 25 -2.70 11.90 -25.70
C TRP A 25 -1.77 13.02 -26.18
N GLU A 26 -1.76 14.19 -25.50
CA GLU A 26 -0.87 15.29 -25.83
C GLU A 26 0.55 15.12 -25.27
N GLU A 27 0.69 14.51 -24.08
CA GLU A 27 1.97 14.38 -23.37
C GLU A 27 2.61 13.00 -23.52
N ALA A 28 1.85 11.98 -23.96
CA ALA A 28 2.38 10.63 -24.11
C ALA A 28 3.55 10.63 -25.09
N PRO A 29 4.73 10.22 -24.69
CA PRO A 29 5.84 10.09 -25.62
C PRO A 29 5.38 9.12 -26.72
N LEU A 30 5.42 9.58 -27.97
CA LEU A 30 5.13 8.82 -29.19
C LEU A 30 6.01 7.56 -29.37
N SER A 31 6.77 7.22 -28.34
CA SER A 31 7.77 6.16 -28.34
C SER A 31 7.19 4.75 -28.37
N ASN A 32 5.92 4.55 -28.05
CA ASN A 32 5.35 3.21 -28.02
C ASN A 32 3.86 3.21 -28.45
N PRO A 33 3.57 3.16 -29.79
CA PRO A 33 2.21 3.18 -30.30
C PRO A 33 1.39 1.92 -29.94
N GLU A 34 2.04 0.81 -29.60
CA GLU A 34 1.35 -0.41 -29.17
C GLU A 34 0.74 -0.22 -27.78
N LEU A 35 1.42 0.51 -26.91
CA LEU A 35 0.92 0.81 -25.57
C LEU A 35 -0.32 1.70 -25.62
N GLN A 36 -0.36 2.68 -26.51
CA GLN A 36 -1.52 3.57 -26.68
C GLN A 36 -2.81 2.82 -27.04
N ASN A 37 -2.70 1.75 -27.82
CA ASN A 37 -3.84 0.96 -28.28
C ASN A 37 -4.34 -0.04 -27.21
N SER A 38 -3.50 -0.37 -26.22
CA SER A 38 -3.85 -1.32 -25.14
C SER A 38 -4.40 -0.64 -23.89
N LEU A 39 -4.19 0.67 -23.72
CA LEU A 39 -4.61 1.41 -22.54
C LEU A 39 -6.15 1.45 -22.40
N GLN A 40 -6.64 0.97 -21.28
CA GLN A 40 -8.06 1.01 -20.93
C GLN A 40 -8.40 2.30 -20.19
N ILE A 41 -9.20 3.15 -20.83
CA ILE A 41 -9.66 4.42 -20.25
C ILE A 41 -10.77 4.14 -19.23
N GLY A 42 -10.58 4.58 -17.99
CA GLY A 42 -11.56 4.42 -16.93
C GLY A 42 -11.47 5.52 -15.88
N TYR A 43 -12.43 5.55 -14.94
CA TYR A 43 -12.42 6.49 -13.83
C TYR A 43 -11.46 6.02 -12.74
N THR A 44 -10.23 6.54 -12.73
CA THR A 44 -9.14 6.12 -11.85
C THR A 44 -8.91 7.01 -10.64
N ARG A 45 -9.71 8.08 -10.45
CA ARG A 45 -9.52 9.07 -9.38
C ARG A 45 -9.51 8.46 -7.97
N GLY A 46 -10.35 7.45 -7.73
CA GLY A 46 -10.37 6.73 -6.45
C GLY A 46 -9.06 6.00 -6.19
N TRP A 47 -8.51 5.37 -7.21
CA TRP A 47 -7.23 4.65 -7.13
C TRP A 47 -6.06 5.60 -6.91
N GLU A 48 -6.01 6.71 -7.64
CA GLU A 48 -4.99 7.74 -7.47
C GLU A 48 -4.98 8.30 -6.04
N THR A 49 -6.15 8.70 -5.53
CA THR A 49 -6.29 9.21 -4.16
C THR A 49 -5.88 8.17 -3.12
N THR A 50 -6.22 6.89 -3.37
CA THR A 50 -5.88 5.79 -2.46
C THR A 50 -4.38 5.54 -2.43
N LEU A 51 -3.71 5.50 -3.59
CA LEU A 51 -2.26 5.31 -3.67
C LEU A 51 -1.49 6.43 -2.97
N LEU A 52 -1.89 7.69 -3.17
CA LEU A 52 -1.30 8.84 -2.47
C LEU A 52 -1.55 8.79 -0.95
N SER A 53 -2.73 8.33 -0.53
CA SER A 53 -3.06 8.19 0.89
C SER A 53 -2.29 7.05 1.55
N ILE A 54 -2.05 5.94 0.86
CA ILE A 54 -1.28 4.79 1.35
C ILE A 54 0.15 5.19 1.70
N GLU A 55 0.79 6.06 0.92
CA GLU A 55 2.14 6.55 1.21
C GLU A 55 2.21 7.20 2.60
N SER A 56 1.29 8.09 2.90
CA SER A 56 1.19 8.74 4.22
C SER A 56 0.87 7.73 5.34
N LEU A 57 0.00 6.77 5.07
CA LEU A 57 -0.38 5.72 6.02
C LEU A 57 0.80 4.79 6.33
N PHE A 58 1.66 4.49 5.36
CA PHE A 58 2.87 3.69 5.59
C PHE A 58 3.88 4.39 6.50
N LEU A 59 3.99 5.71 6.45
CA LEU A 59 4.83 6.45 7.40
C LEU A 59 4.32 6.31 8.84
N ILE A 60 3.01 6.48 9.05
CA ILE A 60 2.38 6.32 10.37
C ILE A 60 2.51 4.87 10.84
N MET A 61 2.27 3.90 9.98
CA MET A 61 2.42 2.47 10.27
C MET A 61 3.85 2.13 10.66
N GLY A 62 4.84 2.65 9.95
CA GLY A 62 6.26 2.47 10.26
C GLY A 62 6.60 2.97 11.67
N PHE A 63 6.10 4.14 12.04
CA PHE A 63 6.25 4.68 13.37
C PHE A 63 5.61 3.79 14.45
N LEU A 64 4.40 3.28 14.20
CA LEU A 64 3.73 2.35 15.11
C LEU A 64 4.50 1.04 15.29
N ILE A 65 5.09 0.50 14.20
CA ILE A 65 5.93 -0.70 14.29
C ILE A 65 7.15 -0.44 15.18
N ILE A 66 7.83 0.70 15.02
CA ILE A 66 8.99 1.06 15.84
C ILE A 66 8.59 1.10 17.32
N VAL A 67 7.52 1.83 17.65
CA VAL A 67 7.05 1.97 19.04
C VAL A 67 6.63 0.64 19.65
N ALA A 68 5.96 -0.22 18.88
CA ALA A 68 5.45 -1.49 19.39
C ALA A 68 6.53 -2.59 19.51
N VAL A 69 7.50 -2.61 18.59
CA VAL A 69 8.54 -3.64 18.55
C VAL A 69 9.74 -3.30 19.43
N SER A 70 10.05 -2.01 19.60
CA SER A 70 11.19 -1.56 20.43
C SER A 70 11.21 -2.13 21.85
N PRO A 71 10.10 -2.21 22.64
CA PRO A 71 10.16 -2.72 24.00
C PRO A 71 10.31 -4.25 24.09
N VAL A 72 10.17 -5.00 23.01
CA VAL A 72 10.14 -6.47 23.03
C VAL A 72 11.35 -7.09 23.72
N PHE A 73 12.53 -6.51 23.58
CA PHE A 73 13.74 -6.94 24.25
C PHE A 73 14.18 -5.99 25.38
N SER A 74 13.96 -4.67 25.23
CA SER A 74 14.43 -3.67 26.19
C SER A 74 13.76 -3.79 27.56
N GLU A 75 12.49 -4.19 27.63
CA GLU A 75 11.79 -4.40 28.91
C GLU A 75 12.39 -5.54 29.74
N GLU A 76 12.88 -6.60 29.12
CA GLU A 76 13.50 -7.71 29.83
C GLU A 76 14.82 -7.30 30.50
N TYR A 77 15.62 -6.50 29.80
CA TYR A 77 16.84 -5.93 30.40
C TYR A 77 16.51 -4.99 31.53
N GLY A 78 15.49 -4.14 31.38
CA GLY A 78 15.06 -3.20 32.41
C GLY A 78 14.56 -3.87 33.71
N CYS A 79 13.91 -5.04 33.59
CA CYS A 79 13.38 -5.81 34.72
C CYS A 79 14.37 -6.84 35.28
N GLY A 80 15.56 -7.02 34.67
CA GLY A 80 16.55 -8.02 35.11
C GLY A 80 16.09 -9.47 34.91
N MET A 81 15.08 -9.69 34.06
CA MET A 81 14.55 -11.03 33.75
C MET A 81 15.43 -11.83 32.78
N ASP A 82 16.39 -11.19 32.16
CA ASP A 82 17.37 -11.81 31.26
C ASP A 82 18.15 -12.94 31.93
N ALA A 83 18.62 -12.72 33.18
CA ALA A 83 19.33 -13.74 33.94
C ALA A 83 18.48 -14.98 34.23
N LEU A 84 17.18 -14.79 34.49
CA LEU A 84 16.21 -15.85 34.78
C LEU A 84 15.86 -16.66 33.50
N LEU A 85 15.71 -15.98 32.35
CA LEU A 85 15.48 -16.59 31.06
C LEU A 85 16.69 -17.42 30.60
N LEU A 86 17.92 -16.95 30.87
CA LEU A 86 19.15 -17.62 30.50
C LEU A 86 19.38 -18.92 31.29
N THR A 87 18.85 -19.08 32.49
CA THR A 87 18.91 -20.30 33.29
C THR A 87 17.86 -21.34 32.89
N GLY A 88 16.81 -20.92 32.20
CA GLY A 88 15.72 -21.78 31.75
C GLY A 88 16.13 -22.70 30.58
N LYS A 89 15.68 -23.97 30.59
CA LYS A 89 15.98 -24.99 29.54
C LYS A 89 15.66 -24.54 28.11
N TYR A 90 14.69 -23.63 27.92
CA TYR A 90 14.19 -23.17 26.62
C TYR A 90 14.28 -21.64 26.43
N GLY A 91 14.81 -20.90 27.42
CA GLY A 91 14.83 -19.43 27.41
C GLY A 91 15.68 -18.86 26.28
N LYS A 92 16.84 -19.48 26.00
CA LYS A 92 17.79 -18.97 24.99
C LYS A 92 17.34 -19.07 23.55
N THR A 93 16.55 -20.07 23.18
CA THR A 93 16.20 -20.31 21.76
C THR A 93 14.73 -20.14 21.49
N LYS A 94 13.87 -20.83 22.22
CA LYS A 94 12.43 -20.81 21.92
C LYS A 94 11.77 -19.48 22.26
N CYS A 95 12.18 -18.82 23.36
CA CYS A 95 11.62 -17.52 23.76
C CYS A 95 12.02 -16.44 22.73
N ILE A 96 13.30 -16.37 22.34
CA ILE A 96 13.78 -15.38 21.36
C ILE A 96 13.11 -15.60 20.01
N THR A 97 13.04 -16.86 19.53
CA THR A 97 12.36 -17.14 18.27
C THR A 97 10.88 -16.78 18.30
N ALA A 98 10.19 -17.06 19.41
CA ALA A 98 8.78 -16.71 19.57
C ALA A 98 8.57 -15.19 19.52
N LYS A 99 9.44 -14.38 20.14
CA LYS A 99 9.39 -12.94 20.11
C LYS A 99 9.61 -12.37 18.71
N ILE A 100 10.62 -12.87 18.01
CA ILE A 100 10.90 -12.46 16.62
C ILE A 100 9.70 -12.78 15.73
N MET A 101 9.16 -13.99 15.83
CA MET A 101 7.97 -14.38 15.05
C MET A 101 6.75 -13.54 15.41
N ALA A 102 6.54 -13.23 16.67
CA ALA A 102 5.45 -12.36 17.12
C ALA A 102 5.58 -10.95 16.54
N SER A 103 6.78 -10.38 16.54
CA SER A 103 7.06 -9.04 15.99
C SER A 103 6.81 -9.00 14.47
N PHE A 104 7.24 -10.01 13.73
CA PHE A 104 6.96 -10.11 12.29
C PHE A 104 5.48 -10.30 12.00
N THR A 105 4.81 -11.17 12.74
CA THR A 105 3.35 -11.38 12.59
C THR A 105 2.59 -10.09 12.89
N PHE A 106 2.95 -9.38 13.95
CA PHE A 106 2.37 -8.08 14.28
C PHE A 106 2.54 -7.07 13.14
N SER A 107 3.76 -6.94 12.60
CA SER A 107 4.06 -6.01 11.51
C SER A 107 3.28 -6.32 10.24
N VAL A 108 3.16 -7.59 9.88
CA VAL A 108 2.38 -8.05 8.71
C VAL A 108 0.89 -7.79 8.92
N VAL A 109 0.34 -8.14 10.09
CA VAL A 109 -1.08 -7.90 10.42
C VAL A 109 -1.39 -6.42 10.41
N LEU A 110 -0.53 -5.57 10.99
CA LEU A 110 -0.71 -4.13 10.98
C LEU A 110 -0.72 -3.57 9.55
N THR A 111 0.17 -4.04 8.69
CA THR A 111 0.22 -3.66 7.26
C THR A 111 -1.08 -4.03 6.56
N ILE A 112 -1.54 -5.27 6.72
CA ILE A 112 -2.79 -5.75 6.10
C ILE A 112 -3.98 -4.91 6.59
N LEU A 113 -4.08 -4.62 7.89
CA LEU A 113 -5.14 -3.78 8.43
C LEU A 113 -5.12 -2.35 7.86
N THR A 114 -3.93 -1.76 7.72
CA THR A 114 -3.77 -0.43 7.14
C THR A 114 -4.23 -0.39 5.68
N VAL A 115 -3.80 -1.35 4.88
CA VAL A 115 -4.18 -1.47 3.47
C VAL A 115 -5.67 -1.77 3.33
N PHE A 116 -6.21 -2.68 4.14
CA PHE A 116 -7.63 -3.00 4.13
C PHE A 116 -8.48 -1.79 4.49
N SER A 117 -8.08 -1.01 5.50
CA SER A 117 -8.77 0.23 5.88
C SER A 117 -8.78 1.25 4.73
N SER A 118 -7.66 1.43 4.02
CA SER A 118 -7.60 2.33 2.87
C SER A 118 -8.50 1.87 1.72
N MET A 119 -8.53 0.56 1.45
CA MET A 119 -9.39 -0.01 0.41
C MET A 119 -10.88 0.13 0.74
N VAL A 120 -11.27 -0.12 1.99
CA VAL A 120 -12.66 0.10 2.44
C VAL A 120 -13.06 1.56 2.29
N SER A 121 -12.18 2.49 2.65
CA SER A 121 -12.42 3.92 2.49
C SER A 121 -12.61 4.32 1.02
N MET A 122 -11.78 3.77 0.14
CA MET A 122 -11.90 3.99 -1.31
C MET A 122 -13.24 3.46 -1.85
N LEU A 123 -13.60 2.22 -1.52
CA LEU A 123 -14.83 1.60 -1.98
C LEU A 123 -16.06 2.36 -1.50
N TRP A 124 -16.01 2.91 -0.28
CA TRP A 124 -17.10 3.70 0.28
C TRP A 124 -17.29 5.04 -0.44
N GLN A 125 -16.19 5.72 -0.82
CA GLN A 125 -16.23 7.05 -1.41
C GLN A 125 -16.41 7.04 -2.94
N TYR A 126 -15.77 6.09 -3.63
CA TYR A 126 -15.65 6.08 -5.09
C TYR A 126 -16.33 4.88 -5.76
N GLY A 127 -16.76 3.88 -4.98
CA GLY A 127 -17.36 2.66 -5.51
C GLY A 127 -16.34 1.69 -6.10
N THR A 128 -16.84 0.72 -6.88
CA THR A 128 -16.03 -0.38 -7.45
C THR A 128 -15.57 -0.12 -8.88
N GLU A 129 -15.67 1.12 -9.38
CA GLU A 129 -15.30 1.42 -10.76
C GLU A 129 -13.78 1.59 -10.91
N GLY A 130 -13.25 1.25 -12.09
CA GLY A 130 -11.85 1.48 -12.45
C GLY A 130 -10.85 0.39 -12.05
N PHE A 131 -11.29 -0.81 -11.63
CA PHE A 131 -10.37 -1.92 -11.32
C PHE A 131 -9.52 -2.37 -12.50
N GLU A 132 -10.10 -2.36 -13.70
CA GLU A 132 -9.44 -2.78 -14.93
C GLU A 132 -8.77 -1.60 -15.66
N ALA A 133 -9.03 -0.36 -15.23
CA ALA A 133 -8.43 0.81 -15.85
C ALA A 133 -6.91 0.81 -15.69
N SER A 134 -6.22 1.31 -16.71
CA SER A 134 -4.76 1.41 -16.69
C SER A 134 -4.32 2.48 -15.71
N LEU A 135 -3.37 2.16 -14.84
CA LEU A 135 -2.85 3.04 -13.79
C LEU A 135 -2.17 4.28 -14.37
N GLN A 136 -1.66 4.18 -15.60
CA GLN A 136 -1.04 5.28 -16.34
C GLN A 136 -1.99 6.48 -16.55
N PHE A 137 -3.31 6.25 -16.57
CA PHE A 137 -4.29 7.33 -16.70
C PHE A 137 -4.49 8.16 -15.43
N GLY A 138 -4.22 7.60 -14.25
CA GLY A 138 -4.51 8.24 -12.97
C GLY A 138 -3.32 8.94 -12.31
N SER A 139 -2.13 8.42 -12.42
CA SER A 139 -0.99 8.93 -11.66
C SER A 139 0.04 9.62 -12.55
N ARG A 140 -0.14 10.92 -12.71
CA ARG A 140 0.80 11.81 -13.40
C ARG A 140 2.19 11.87 -12.75
N GLY A 141 2.87 10.79 -12.54
CA GLY A 141 4.21 10.88 -12.00
C GLY A 141 4.86 9.58 -11.57
N LEU A 142 4.12 8.63 -11.03
CA LEU A 142 4.73 7.41 -10.51
C LEU A 142 4.82 6.28 -11.53
N PHE A 143 3.82 6.14 -12.42
CA PHE A 143 3.71 4.98 -13.31
C PHE A 143 3.67 5.35 -14.79
N TRP A 144 3.85 6.63 -15.10
CA TRP A 144 3.81 7.16 -16.47
C TRP A 144 4.89 6.56 -17.39
N GLU A 145 6.10 6.36 -16.85
CA GLU A 145 7.25 5.87 -17.63
C GLU A 145 7.33 4.33 -17.70
N VAL A 146 6.36 3.62 -17.11
CA VAL A 146 6.36 2.15 -17.13
C VAL A 146 6.05 1.67 -18.56
N PRO A 147 6.93 0.90 -19.19
CA PRO A 147 6.79 0.52 -20.61
C PRO A 147 5.76 -0.57 -20.88
N TRP A 148 5.07 -1.08 -19.85
CA TRP A 148 4.01 -2.09 -19.96
C TRP A 148 2.75 -1.62 -19.26
N GLU A 149 1.62 -2.16 -19.71
CA GLU A 149 0.31 -1.87 -19.17
C GLU A 149 0.17 -2.42 -17.74
N VAL A 150 -0.12 -1.55 -16.78
CA VAL A 150 -0.40 -1.94 -15.39
C VAL A 150 -1.81 -1.53 -15.03
N SER A 151 -2.68 -2.48 -14.73
CA SER A 151 -4.01 -2.16 -14.23
C SER A 151 -3.94 -1.62 -12.79
N CYS A 152 -4.89 -0.79 -12.40
CA CYS A 152 -4.96 -0.20 -11.06
C CYS A 152 -4.90 -1.26 -9.97
N PHE A 153 -5.53 -2.41 -10.17
CA PHE A 153 -5.50 -3.52 -9.23
C PHE A 153 -4.11 -4.17 -9.09
N HIS A 154 -3.40 -4.39 -10.20
CA HIS A 154 -2.04 -4.94 -10.15
C HIS A 154 -1.05 -3.95 -9.51
N GLY A 155 -1.18 -2.66 -9.81
CA GLY A 155 -0.38 -1.62 -9.15
C GLY A 155 -0.60 -1.60 -7.64
N PHE A 156 -1.85 -1.70 -7.20
CA PHE A 156 -2.19 -1.79 -5.79
C PHE A 156 -1.57 -3.02 -5.11
N LEU A 157 -1.63 -4.20 -5.72
CA LEU A 157 -1.00 -5.42 -5.20
C LEU A 157 0.52 -5.28 -5.06
N LEU A 158 1.17 -4.61 -6.01
CA LEU A 158 2.60 -4.31 -5.92
C LEU A 158 2.91 -3.42 -4.72
N VAL A 159 2.14 -2.35 -4.51
CA VAL A 159 2.31 -1.44 -3.36
C VAL A 159 2.10 -2.20 -2.04
N VAL A 160 1.11 -3.08 -1.95
CA VAL A 160 0.89 -3.95 -0.78
C VAL A 160 2.09 -4.87 -0.53
N GLY A 161 2.59 -5.52 -1.57
CA GLY A 161 3.76 -6.41 -1.49
C GLY A 161 5.01 -5.67 -0.98
N PHE A 162 5.29 -4.49 -1.53
CA PHE A 162 6.39 -3.63 -1.05
C PHE A 162 6.16 -3.13 0.38
N GLY A 163 4.91 -2.81 0.75
CA GLY A 163 4.55 -2.41 2.11
C GLY A 163 4.82 -3.51 3.12
N ILE A 164 4.45 -4.76 2.82
CA ILE A 164 4.73 -5.92 3.69
C ILE A 164 6.24 -6.15 3.80
N ALA A 165 6.96 -6.13 2.69
CA ALA A 165 8.41 -6.29 2.68
C ALA A 165 9.10 -5.19 3.52
N GLY A 166 8.70 -3.94 3.35
CA GLY A 166 9.19 -2.80 4.11
C GLY A 166 8.90 -2.93 5.62
N ALA A 167 7.70 -3.36 6.00
CA ALA A 167 7.31 -3.58 7.39
C ALA A 167 8.15 -4.66 8.07
N VAL A 168 8.41 -5.77 7.36
CA VAL A 168 9.26 -6.88 7.87
C VAL A 168 10.72 -6.42 8.00
N LEU A 169 11.24 -5.69 7.01
CA LEU A 169 12.60 -5.13 7.08
C LEU A 169 12.73 -4.14 8.23
N LEU A 170 11.77 -3.23 8.41
CA LEU A 170 11.77 -2.26 9.50
C LEU A 170 11.71 -2.96 10.86
N SER A 171 10.82 -3.95 11.02
CA SER A 171 10.73 -4.77 12.23
C SER A 171 12.05 -5.50 12.53
N SER A 172 12.70 -6.06 11.51
CA SER A 172 14.01 -6.70 11.63
C SER A 172 15.09 -5.73 12.11
N LEU A 173 15.13 -4.51 11.55
CA LEU A 173 16.07 -3.48 11.97
C LEU A 173 15.85 -3.05 13.42
N VAL A 174 14.60 -2.87 13.84
CA VAL A 174 14.27 -2.50 15.23
C VAL A 174 14.66 -3.59 16.22
N LEU A 175 14.52 -4.87 15.85
CA LEU A 175 14.92 -5.99 16.71
C LEU A 175 16.45 -6.15 16.82
N LEU A 176 17.21 -5.56 15.90
CA LEU A 176 18.67 -5.65 15.87
C LEU A 176 19.34 -4.56 16.73
N VAL A 177 18.65 -3.46 16.96
CA VAL A 177 19.11 -2.33 17.79
C VAL A 177 18.76 -2.53 19.26
#